data_b295deeef314596718e2d27bf3c88bae
#
_entry.id   b295deeef314596718e2d27bf3c88bae
#
_cell.length_a   1.000
_cell.length_b   1.000
_cell.length_c   1.000
_cell.angle_alpha   90.00
_cell.angle_beta   90.00
_cell.angle_gamma   90.00
#
_symmetry.space_group_name_H-M   'P 1'
#
loop_
_entity.id
_entity.type
_entity.pdbx_description
1 polymer ?
#
loop_
_entity_poly.entity_id
_entity_poly.type
_entity_poly.pdbx_seq_one_letter_code
_entity_poly.pdbx_strand_id
1 'polypeptide(L)'
;DYLATLPSNLCAKASDPIEFSGLAGKKVAILGVGATAGDNAICALQAGAEVHMFCRRHTHRRQQVYRWCITAGFLRHFGDLDDATRWRFMHYILNTRMGMPPETWARANNDPNFNLHTNSNWQSAKASKDGILIETEQGPFDADFIISCTGHNQDIKKRPELNDFSKHIKLWSDQYTPPTELQDERLGRYPYLGTNFQFLEKTPGSAPYLKRIHDFTFGPTLSFGPSGCSISTLRLTVPMVVAGVTRGLFIEDAELHWEGLVNHPEMIP
;
A
#
# COMPACT_ATOMS: atom_id res chain seq x y z
N ASP A 1 -2.67 11.94 13.50
CA ASP A 1 -3.27 10.61 13.74
C ASP A 1 -4.39 10.76 14.79
N TYR A 2 -5.63 10.64 14.37
CA TYR A 2 -6.80 10.81 15.26
C TYR A 2 -6.88 9.74 16.35
N LEU A 3 -6.24 8.59 16.15
CA LEU A 3 -6.27 7.49 17.11
C LEU A 3 -5.27 7.65 18.26
N ALA A 4 -4.25 8.49 18.09
CA ALA A 4 -3.14 8.59 19.04
C ALA A 4 -3.56 9.03 20.47
N THR A 5 -4.70 9.70 20.58
CA THR A 5 -5.23 10.24 21.85
C THR A 5 -6.42 9.46 22.38
N LEU A 6 -6.87 8.42 21.66
CA LEU A 6 -8.02 7.62 22.04
C LEU A 6 -7.59 6.35 22.79
N PRO A 7 -8.40 5.87 23.76
CA PRO A 7 -8.21 4.56 24.38
C PRO A 7 -8.26 3.44 23.33
N SER A 8 -7.36 2.46 23.45
CA SER A 8 -7.23 1.35 22.49
C SER A 8 -8.47 0.43 22.42
N ASN A 9 -9.30 0.43 23.42
CA ASN A 9 -10.57 -0.31 23.42
C ASN A 9 -11.71 0.40 22.67
N LEU A 10 -11.51 1.66 22.24
CA LEU A 10 -12.49 2.43 21.48
C LEU A 10 -12.11 2.61 20.02
N CYS A 11 -10.89 2.25 19.62
CA CYS A 11 -10.44 2.49 18.26
C CYS A 11 -9.46 1.42 17.78
N ALA A 12 -9.39 1.24 16.45
CA ALA A 12 -8.42 0.37 15.78
C ALA A 12 -7.96 0.97 14.46
N LYS A 13 -6.76 0.59 14.01
CA LYS A 13 -6.36 0.74 12.61
C LYS A 13 -6.94 -0.43 11.81
N ALA A 14 -7.16 -0.23 10.54
CA ALA A 14 -7.72 -1.25 9.66
C ALA A 14 -6.88 -2.56 9.56
N SER A 15 -5.61 -2.51 9.95
CA SER A 15 -4.71 -3.66 10.00
C SER A 15 -4.65 -4.35 11.35
N ASP A 16 -5.25 -3.77 12.38
CA ASP A 16 -5.23 -4.35 13.72
C ASP A 16 -6.21 -5.53 13.80
N PRO A 17 -5.97 -6.52 14.66
CA PRO A 17 -6.95 -7.56 14.93
C PRO A 17 -8.17 -6.96 15.65
N ILE A 18 -9.31 -6.90 14.95
CA ILE A 18 -10.56 -6.34 15.47
C ILE A 18 -11.49 -7.49 15.83
N GLU A 19 -11.93 -7.55 17.09
CA GLU A 19 -12.98 -8.48 17.53
C GLU A 19 -14.37 -7.90 17.21
N PHE A 20 -14.83 -8.17 15.97
CA PHE A 20 -16.09 -7.60 15.47
C PHE A 20 -17.33 -8.04 16.25
N SER A 21 -17.34 -9.23 16.84
CA SER A 21 -18.48 -9.71 17.64
C SER A 21 -18.81 -8.80 18.82
N GLY A 22 -17.79 -8.11 19.36
CA GLY A 22 -17.96 -7.10 20.40
C GLY A 22 -18.55 -5.78 19.94
N LEU A 23 -18.83 -5.61 18.63
CA LEU A 23 -19.41 -4.40 18.05
C LEU A 23 -20.92 -4.50 17.78
N ALA A 24 -21.56 -5.62 18.11
CA ALA A 24 -23.01 -5.79 17.96
C ALA A 24 -23.79 -4.67 18.66
N GLY A 25 -24.71 -4.04 17.93
CA GLY A 25 -25.51 -2.92 18.42
C GLY A 25 -24.76 -1.61 18.62
N LYS A 26 -23.48 -1.55 18.32
CA LYS A 26 -22.65 -0.34 18.44
C LYS A 26 -22.67 0.50 17.16
N LYS A 27 -22.49 1.80 17.34
CA LYS A 27 -22.29 2.76 16.28
C LYS A 27 -20.80 2.85 15.94
N VAL A 28 -20.42 2.31 14.78
CA VAL A 28 -19.03 2.21 14.32
C VAL A 28 -18.73 3.26 13.26
N ALA A 29 -17.79 4.16 13.53
CA ALA A 29 -17.35 5.16 12.60
C ALA A 29 -16.09 4.69 11.85
N ILE A 30 -16.14 4.66 10.51
CA ILE A 30 -15.03 4.23 9.65
C ILE A 30 -14.49 5.45 8.88
N LEU A 31 -13.23 5.81 9.11
CA LEU A 31 -12.57 6.89 8.39
C LEU A 31 -11.89 6.35 7.12
N GLY A 32 -12.48 6.66 5.97
CA GLY A 32 -12.00 6.23 4.65
C GLY A 32 -13.04 5.42 3.90
N VAL A 33 -12.84 5.29 2.57
CA VAL A 33 -13.79 4.64 1.63
C VAL A 33 -13.07 3.73 0.60
N GLY A 34 -11.87 3.29 0.93
CA GLY A 34 -11.10 2.35 0.10
C GLY A 34 -11.56 0.89 0.32
N ALA A 35 -10.87 -0.06 -0.33
CA ALA A 35 -11.18 -1.48 -0.24
C ALA A 35 -11.19 -1.98 1.21
N THR A 36 -10.12 -1.71 1.97
CA THR A 36 -10.02 -2.12 3.37
C THR A 36 -11.10 -1.50 4.26
N ALA A 37 -11.54 -0.26 3.96
CA ALA A 37 -12.67 0.35 4.67
C ALA A 37 -13.97 -0.41 4.40
N GLY A 38 -14.19 -0.82 3.15
CA GLY A 38 -15.35 -1.63 2.77
C GLY A 38 -15.37 -3.00 3.44
N ASP A 39 -14.22 -3.68 3.48
CA ASP A 39 -14.11 -4.98 4.13
C ASP A 39 -14.39 -4.89 5.63
N ASN A 40 -13.82 -3.90 6.33
CA ASN A 40 -14.11 -3.66 7.75
C ASN A 40 -15.59 -3.28 7.98
N ALA A 41 -16.19 -2.48 7.08
CA ALA A 41 -17.61 -2.14 7.16
C ALA A 41 -18.49 -3.40 7.09
N ILE A 42 -18.21 -4.29 6.13
CA ILE A 42 -18.97 -5.55 5.98
C ILE A 42 -18.81 -6.43 7.22
N CYS A 43 -17.60 -6.55 7.78
CA CYS A 43 -17.40 -7.32 9.00
C CYS A 43 -18.18 -6.74 10.20
N ALA A 44 -18.19 -5.42 10.36
CA ALA A 44 -18.94 -4.74 11.42
C ALA A 44 -20.46 -4.90 11.24
N LEU A 45 -20.97 -4.73 10.00
CA LEU A 45 -22.40 -4.96 9.67
C LEU A 45 -22.84 -6.40 9.96
N GLN A 46 -22.02 -7.39 9.56
CA GLN A 46 -22.28 -8.80 9.82
C GLN A 46 -22.28 -9.13 11.31
N ALA A 47 -21.55 -8.38 12.12
CA ALA A 47 -21.59 -8.48 13.58
C ALA A 47 -22.81 -7.78 14.22
N GLY A 48 -23.63 -7.09 13.44
CA GLY A 48 -24.81 -6.37 13.91
C GLY A 48 -24.54 -4.93 14.36
N ALA A 49 -23.45 -4.31 13.91
CA ALA A 49 -23.17 -2.89 14.17
C ALA A 49 -23.96 -1.97 13.23
N GLU A 50 -24.21 -0.74 13.67
CA GLU A 50 -24.57 0.38 12.79
C GLU A 50 -23.28 1.04 12.28
N VAL A 51 -23.07 1.05 10.94
CA VAL A 51 -21.82 1.51 10.34
C VAL A 51 -22.00 2.87 9.69
N HIS A 52 -21.11 3.81 10.05
CA HIS A 52 -21.01 5.15 9.48
C HIS A 52 -19.64 5.34 8.85
N MET A 53 -19.59 5.36 7.51
CA MET A 53 -18.36 5.52 6.75
C MET A 53 -18.20 6.97 6.30
N PHE A 54 -17.02 7.55 6.53
CA PHE A 54 -16.76 8.97 6.28
C PHE A 54 -15.81 9.19 5.11
N CYS A 55 -16.25 10.02 4.17
CA CYS A 55 -15.52 10.43 2.99
C CYS A 55 -15.38 11.95 2.92
N ARG A 56 -14.15 12.48 2.85
CA ARG A 56 -13.90 13.91 2.70
C ARG A 56 -14.31 14.51 1.33
N ARG A 57 -14.57 13.65 0.34
CA ARG A 57 -14.98 14.08 -1.01
C ARG A 57 -16.49 14.16 -1.12
N HIS A 58 -16.98 14.97 -2.09
CA HIS A 58 -18.41 15.09 -2.39
C HIS A 58 -19.02 13.78 -2.92
N THR A 59 -18.21 12.94 -3.56
CA THR A 59 -18.66 11.69 -4.15
C THR A 59 -17.71 10.55 -3.84
N HIS A 60 -18.27 9.38 -3.60
CA HIS A 60 -17.52 8.14 -3.56
C HIS A 60 -17.07 7.76 -4.97
N ARG A 61 -15.75 7.71 -5.21
CA ARG A 61 -15.21 7.29 -6.51
C ARG A 61 -15.35 5.78 -6.68
N ARG A 62 -15.89 5.36 -7.84
CA ARG A 62 -16.04 3.94 -8.21
C ARG A 62 -14.99 3.47 -9.22
N GLN A 63 -14.07 4.34 -9.61
CA GLN A 63 -13.09 4.07 -10.64
C GLN A 63 -12.02 3.08 -10.15
N GLN A 64 -11.81 2.00 -10.91
CA GLN A 64 -10.85 0.93 -10.61
C GLN A 64 -9.66 1.02 -11.57
N VAL A 65 -8.80 2.02 -11.39
CA VAL A 65 -7.64 2.29 -12.28
C VAL A 65 -6.69 1.10 -12.40
N TYR A 66 -6.52 0.30 -11.35
CA TYR A 66 -5.66 -0.88 -11.41
C TYR A 66 -6.17 -1.99 -12.32
N ARG A 67 -7.48 -2.06 -12.61
CA ARG A 67 -7.98 -3.03 -13.60
C ARG A 67 -7.38 -2.82 -14.99
N TRP A 68 -7.04 -1.60 -15.32
CA TRP A 68 -6.34 -1.28 -16.57
C TRP A 68 -4.86 -1.72 -16.53
N CYS A 69 -4.23 -1.71 -15.36
CA CYS A 69 -2.81 -1.99 -15.19
C CYS A 69 -2.46 -3.48 -15.08
N ILE A 70 -3.44 -4.40 -14.94
CA ILE A 70 -3.19 -5.84 -14.73
C ILE A 70 -2.94 -6.64 -16.00
N THR A 71 -2.59 -6.00 -17.10
CA THR A 71 -2.18 -6.67 -18.34
C THR A 71 -0.75 -7.17 -18.25
N ALA A 72 -0.42 -8.25 -18.97
CA ALA A 72 0.94 -8.81 -18.98
C ALA A 72 1.97 -7.79 -19.48
N GLY A 73 1.63 -6.97 -20.47
CA GLY A 73 2.50 -5.91 -20.97
C GLY A 73 2.83 -4.88 -19.88
N PHE A 74 1.81 -4.35 -19.23
CA PHE A 74 2.01 -3.36 -18.15
C PHE A 74 2.85 -3.94 -17.01
N LEU A 75 2.49 -5.12 -16.50
CA LEU A 75 3.12 -5.70 -15.31
C LEU A 75 4.57 -6.14 -15.53
N ARG A 76 4.93 -6.53 -16.75
CA ARG A 76 6.30 -6.97 -17.08
C ARG A 76 7.20 -5.82 -17.50
N HIS A 77 6.65 -4.82 -18.17
CA HIS A 77 7.45 -3.82 -18.90
C HIS A 77 7.26 -2.39 -18.40
N PHE A 78 6.47 -2.18 -17.34
CA PHE A 78 6.35 -0.85 -16.75
C PHE A 78 7.71 -0.31 -16.27
N GLY A 79 8.55 -1.17 -15.71
CA GLY A 79 9.90 -0.82 -15.27
C GLY A 79 10.87 -0.45 -16.40
N ASP A 80 10.57 -0.79 -17.65
CA ASP A 80 11.38 -0.46 -18.83
C ASP A 80 11.11 0.96 -19.36
N LEU A 81 10.04 1.61 -18.85
CA LEU A 81 9.71 2.99 -19.20
C LEU A 81 10.71 3.97 -18.55
N ASP A 82 10.88 5.15 -19.17
CA ASP A 82 11.65 6.25 -18.60
C ASP A 82 11.00 6.79 -17.31
N ASP A 83 11.79 7.48 -16.48
CA ASP A 83 11.38 7.99 -15.17
C ASP A 83 10.19 8.96 -15.26
N ALA A 84 10.16 9.82 -16.27
CA ALA A 84 9.09 10.80 -16.45
C ALA A 84 7.75 10.11 -16.73
N THR A 85 7.78 9.07 -17.57
CA THR A 85 6.61 8.28 -17.92
C THR A 85 6.13 7.46 -16.73
N ARG A 86 7.01 6.76 -16.00
CA ARG A 86 6.67 6.02 -14.77
C ARG A 86 6.05 6.94 -13.73
N TRP A 87 6.66 8.11 -13.48
CA TRP A 87 6.14 9.09 -12.55
C TRP A 87 4.75 9.58 -12.93
N ARG A 88 4.54 9.97 -14.20
CA ARG A 88 3.24 10.46 -14.70
C ARG A 88 2.13 9.44 -14.52
N PHE A 89 2.38 8.17 -14.85
CA PHE A 89 1.40 7.08 -14.63
C PHE A 89 1.06 6.93 -13.16
N MET A 90 2.07 6.82 -12.31
CA MET A 90 1.84 6.53 -10.89
C MET A 90 1.32 7.75 -10.14
N HIS A 91 1.69 8.96 -10.53
CA HIS A 91 1.06 10.18 -10.04
C HIS A 91 -0.45 10.16 -10.29
N TYR A 92 -0.87 9.83 -11.51
CA TYR A 92 -2.30 9.72 -11.83
C TYR A 92 -2.99 8.61 -11.03
N ILE A 93 -2.44 7.40 -11.05
CA ILE A 93 -3.02 6.22 -10.39
C ILE A 93 -3.17 6.44 -8.89
N LEU A 94 -2.11 6.85 -8.20
CA LEU A 94 -2.10 7.01 -6.75
C LEU A 94 -2.91 8.23 -6.28
N ASN A 95 -3.05 9.27 -7.11
CA ASN A 95 -3.89 10.43 -6.81
C ASN A 95 -5.37 10.21 -7.16
N THR A 96 -5.69 9.28 -8.06
CA THR A 96 -7.08 8.89 -8.32
C THR A 96 -7.72 8.26 -7.10
N ARG A 97 -6.94 7.58 -6.23
CA ARG A 97 -7.39 6.92 -4.99
C ARG A 97 -8.66 6.12 -5.23
N MET A 98 -8.49 4.87 -5.60
CA MET A 98 -9.58 3.95 -5.87
C MET A 98 -10.57 3.87 -4.71
N GLY A 99 -11.85 3.79 -5.06
CA GLY A 99 -12.88 3.34 -4.14
C GLY A 99 -12.76 1.83 -3.86
N MET A 100 -13.65 1.34 -3.01
CA MET A 100 -13.80 -0.10 -2.79
C MET A 100 -14.28 -0.81 -4.06
N PRO A 101 -14.03 -2.13 -4.21
CA PRO A 101 -14.56 -2.92 -5.31
C PRO A 101 -16.09 -2.80 -5.42
N PRO A 102 -16.67 -2.87 -6.64
CA PRO A 102 -18.12 -2.75 -6.83
C PRO A 102 -18.93 -3.77 -6.02
N GLU A 103 -18.44 -4.99 -5.89
CA GLU A 103 -19.06 -6.06 -5.14
C GLU A 103 -19.06 -5.76 -3.63
N THR A 104 -17.94 -5.25 -3.11
CA THR A 104 -17.81 -4.80 -1.70
C THR A 104 -18.76 -3.63 -1.44
N TRP A 105 -18.82 -2.65 -2.37
CA TRP A 105 -19.76 -1.54 -2.28
C TRP A 105 -21.21 -2.02 -2.22
N ALA A 106 -21.62 -2.91 -3.14
CA ALA A 106 -22.98 -3.42 -3.19
C ALA A 106 -23.37 -4.14 -1.90
N ARG A 107 -22.46 -4.95 -1.32
CA ARG A 107 -22.70 -5.66 -0.06
C ARG A 107 -22.91 -4.68 1.10
N ALA A 108 -22.08 -3.66 1.23
CA ALA A 108 -22.21 -2.67 2.29
C ALA A 108 -23.46 -1.78 2.07
N ASN A 109 -23.64 -1.24 0.87
CA ASN A 109 -24.69 -0.27 0.57
C ASN A 109 -26.12 -0.85 0.59
N ASN A 110 -26.27 -2.17 0.46
CA ASN A 110 -27.57 -2.84 0.55
C ASN A 110 -27.98 -3.18 2.01
N ASP A 111 -27.07 -2.99 2.97
CA ASP A 111 -27.39 -3.21 4.37
C ASP A 111 -28.10 -1.97 4.96
N PRO A 112 -29.25 -2.11 5.63
CA PRO A 112 -29.99 -0.99 6.20
C PRO A 112 -29.24 -0.24 7.31
N ASN A 113 -28.25 -0.88 7.95
CA ASN A 113 -27.42 -0.29 8.99
C ASN A 113 -26.16 0.41 8.43
N PHE A 114 -26.02 0.53 7.11
CA PHE A 114 -24.89 1.20 6.47
C PHE A 114 -25.23 2.65 6.11
N ASN A 115 -24.37 3.57 6.54
CA ASN A 115 -24.49 5.00 6.26
C ASN A 115 -23.20 5.57 5.66
N LEU A 116 -23.27 6.22 4.49
CA LEU A 116 -22.14 6.91 3.91
C LEU A 116 -22.26 8.43 4.09
N HIS A 117 -21.27 9.03 4.75
CA HIS A 117 -21.14 10.46 4.92
C HIS A 117 -20.09 10.99 3.92
N THR A 118 -20.55 11.62 2.85
CA THR A 118 -19.69 12.32 1.90
C THR A 118 -19.47 13.77 2.34
N ASN A 119 -18.42 14.43 1.82
CA ASN A 119 -18.06 15.80 2.21
C ASN A 119 -17.88 15.99 3.72
N SER A 120 -17.47 14.92 4.41
CA SER A 120 -17.37 14.85 5.86
C SER A 120 -15.92 14.56 6.28
N ASN A 121 -15.08 15.59 6.21
CA ASN A 121 -13.71 15.52 6.70
C ASN A 121 -13.70 15.61 8.24
N TRP A 122 -12.94 14.73 8.90
CA TRP A 122 -12.78 14.80 10.35
C TRP A 122 -11.80 15.91 10.71
N GLN A 123 -12.15 16.68 11.72
CA GLN A 123 -11.30 17.74 12.30
C GLN A 123 -10.65 17.25 13.58
N SER A 124 -11.38 16.53 14.42
CA SER A 124 -10.86 15.89 15.63
C SER A 124 -11.68 14.64 16.00
N ALA A 125 -11.09 13.78 16.85
CA ALA A 125 -11.79 12.71 17.54
C ALA A 125 -11.29 12.66 18.99
N LYS A 126 -12.20 12.64 19.95
CA LYS A 126 -11.89 12.68 21.39
C LYS A 126 -12.78 11.69 22.14
N ALA A 127 -12.21 11.03 23.15
CA ALA A 127 -13.03 10.23 24.07
C ALA A 127 -14.01 11.14 24.82
N SER A 128 -15.25 10.67 24.94
CA SER A 128 -16.32 11.30 25.68
C SER A 128 -16.79 10.36 26.81
N LYS A 129 -17.78 10.78 27.61
CA LYS A 129 -18.34 9.97 28.69
C LYS A 129 -19.00 8.69 28.16
N ASP A 130 -19.63 8.78 26.99
CA ASP A 130 -20.48 7.73 26.43
C ASP A 130 -19.92 7.11 25.14
N GLY A 131 -18.62 7.38 24.82
CA GLY A 131 -17.98 6.86 23.62
C GLY A 131 -16.95 7.82 23.05
N ILE A 132 -17.08 8.20 21.78
CA ILE A 132 -16.16 9.08 21.06
C ILE A 132 -16.96 10.18 20.38
N LEU A 133 -16.57 11.43 20.61
CA LEU A 133 -17.05 12.57 19.87
C LEU A 133 -16.09 12.87 18.70
N ILE A 134 -16.64 12.86 17.49
CA ILE A 134 -15.93 13.17 16.24
C ILE A 134 -16.45 14.51 15.74
N GLU A 135 -15.56 15.48 15.60
CA GLU A 135 -15.88 16.77 14.94
C GLU A 135 -15.65 16.63 13.45
N THR A 136 -16.66 16.91 12.65
CA THR A 136 -16.60 16.90 11.20
C THR A 136 -17.01 18.24 10.61
N GLU A 137 -16.70 18.45 9.32
CA GLU A 137 -17.18 19.65 8.58
C GLU A 137 -18.72 19.74 8.51
N GLN A 138 -19.43 18.63 8.73
CA GLN A 138 -20.90 18.56 8.74
C GLN A 138 -21.50 18.69 10.15
N GLY A 139 -20.64 18.84 11.17
CA GLY A 139 -21.02 18.90 12.58
C GLY A 139 -20.50 17.71 13.39
N PRO A 140 -20.83 17.69 14.69
CA PRO A 140 -20.39 16.62 15.60
C PRO A 140 -21.10 15.29 15.31
N PHE A 141 -20.40 14.20 15.56
CA PHE A 141 -20.89 12.83 15.42
C PHE A 141 -20.41 11.98 16.60
N ASP A 142 -21.33 11.28 17.24
CA ASP A 142 -21.04 10.36 18.34
C ASP A 142 -20.91 8.92 17.82
N ALA A 143 -19.84 8.25 18.23
CA ALA A 143 -19.56 6.85 17.89
C ALA A 143 -19.12 6.05 19.12
N ASP A 144 -19.39 4.75 19.13
CA ASP A 144 -18.91 3.81 20.13
C ASP A 144 -17.52 3.25 19.81
N PHE A 145 -17.21 3.15 18.52
CA PHE A 145 -15.94 2.60 18.05
C PHE A 145 -15.48 3.25 16.74
N ILE A 146 -14.16 3.45 16.59
CA ILE A 146 -13.57 4.00 15.37
C ILE A 146 -12.67 2.98 14.69
N ILE A 147 -12.78 2.87 13.35
CA ILE A 147 -11.81 2.14 12.52
C ILE A 147 -11.16 3.12 11.53
N SER A 148 -9.84 3.30 11.64
CA SER A 148 -9.10 4.18 10.73
C SER A 148 -8.58 3.42 9.52
N CYS A 149 -9.13 3.76 8.34
CA CYS A 149 -8.83 3.15 7.03
C CYS A 149 -8.25 4.18 6.06
N THR A 150 -7.27 4.97 6.50
CA THR A 150 -6.72 6.10 5.73
C THR A 150 -5.67 5.72 4.68
N GLY A 151 -5.38 4.43 4.54
CA GLY A 151 -4.41 3.88 3.59
C GLY A 151 -3.00 3.77 4.16
N HIS A 152 -2.06 3.33 3.31
CA HIS A 152 -0.67 3.07 3.70
C HIS A 152 0.22 4.30 3.48
N ASN A 153 1.18 4.48 4.38
CA ASN A 153 2.27 5.44 4.22
C ASN A 153 3.53 4.67 3.75
N GLN A 154 4.02 5.00 2.56
CA GLN A 154 5.17 4.32 1.93
C GLN A 154 6.53 4.94 2.28
N ASP A 155 6.62 5.62 3.39
CA ASP A 155 7.89 6.15 3.89
C ASP A 155 8.77 5.01 4.42
N ILE A 156 9.86 4.69 3.70
CA ILE A 156 10.80 3.64 4.09
C ILE A 156 11.46 3.88 5.46
N LYS A 157 11.53 5.14 5.90
CA LYS A 157 12.06 5.50 7.23
C LYS A 157 11.14 5.08 8.38
N LYS A 158 9.90 4.70 8.07
CA LYS A 158 8.92 4.21 9.04
C LYS A 158 8.78 2.69 9.04
N ARG A 159 9.63 2.01 8.28
CA ARG A 159 9.68 0.54 8.20
C ARG A 159 10.77 0.03 9.14
N PRO A 160 10.39 -0.59 10.29
CA PRO A 160 11.36 -1.02 11.31
C PRO A 160 12.43 -1.96 10.76
N GLU A 161 12.06 -2.84 9.82
CA GLU A 161 12.97 -3.79 9.18
C GLU A 161 14.05 -3.13 8.29
N LEU A 162 13.90 -1.86 7.96
CA LEU A 162 14.84 -1.10 7.15
C LEU A 162 15.66 -0.08 7.96
N ASN A 163 15.43 0.03 9.28
CA ASN A 163 16.00 1.09 10.12
C ASN A 163 17.51 1.23 9.97
N ASP A 164 18.25 0.11 9.92
CA ASP A 164 19.72 0.13 9.92
C ASP A 164 20.32 0.68 8.62
N PHE A 165 19.58 0.57 7.51
CA PHE A 165 20.09 0.92 6.19
C PHE A 165 19.19 1.81 5.36
N SER A 166 18.01 2.20 5.83
CA SER A 166 17.07 3.08 5.11
C SER A 166 17.72 4.39 4.62
N LYS A 167 18.67 4.94 5.37
CA LYS A 167 19.42 6.18 5.02
C LYS A 167 20.31 6.02 3.77
N HIS A 168 20.69 4.80 3.43
CA HIS A 168 21.54 4.48 2.28
C HIS A 168 20.74 4.14 1.02
N ILE A 169 19.42 3.92 1.15
CA ILE A 169 18.55 3.57 0.04
C ILE A 169 18.26 4.81 -0.79
N LYS A 170 18.44 4.68 -2.11
CA LYS A 170 18.09 5.70 -3.09
C LYS A 170 16.56 5.82 -3.21
N LEU A 171 16.06 7.05 -3.14
CA LEU A 171 14.65 7.36 -3.31
C LEU A 171 14.35 7.93 -4.68
N TRP A 172 13.09 7.96 -5.07
CA TRP A 172 12.67 8.63 -6.31
C TRP A 172 13.00 10.12 -6.30
N SER A 173 12.92 10.81 -5.16
CA SER A 173 13.36 12.20 -5.00
C SER A 173 14.86 12.41 -5.20
N ASP A 174 15.69 11.37 -5.09
CA ASP A 174 17.13 11.44 -5.35
C ASP A 174 17.45 11.21 -6.83
N GLN A 175 16.51 10.67 -7.61
CA GLN A 175 16.70 10.27 -9.00
C GLN A 175 16.01 11.19 -10.00
N TYR A 176 14.78 11.62 -9.70
CA TYR A 176 13.94 12.34 -10.65
C TYR A 176 13.26 13.55 -10.03
N THR A 177 13.30 14.67 -10.75
CA THR A 177 12.58 15.90 -10.39
C THR A 177 11.45 16.11 -11.40
N PRO A 178 10.18 15.88 -10.98
CA PRO A 178 9.05 16.07 -11.88
C PRO A 178 8.76 17.54 -12.17
N PRO A 179 8.06 17.85 -13.29
CA PRO A 179 7.49 19.18 -13.54
C PRO A 179 6.59 19.64 -12.39
N THR A 180 6.44 20.96 -12.24
CA THR A 180 5.74 21.57 -11.10
C THR A 180 4.33 21.02 -10.89
N GLU A 181 3.59 20.80 -11.97
CA GLU A 181 2.20 20.27 -11.95
C GLU A 181 2.11 18.79 -11.54
N LEU A 182 3.22 18.06 -11.58
CA LEU A 182 3.31 16.65 -11.19
C LEU A 182 4.10 16.44 -9.90
N GLN A 183 4.50 17.50 -9.21
CA GLN A 183 5.21 17.39 -7.93
C GLN A 183 4.35 16.72 -6.88
N ASP A 184 4.90 15.74 -6.19
CA ASP A 184 4.26 15.04 -5.08
C ASP A 184 5.34 14.44 -4.15
N GLU A 185 5.52 15.05 -2.98
CA GLU A 185 6.52 14.59 -2.00
C GLU A 185 6.28 13.13 -1.55
N ARG A 186 5.03 12.65 -1.56
CA ARG A 186 4.72 11.28 -1.14
C ARG A 186 5.32 10.27 -2.11
N LEU A 187 5.28 10.57 -3.41
CA LEU A 187 5.88 9.73 -4.45
C LEU A 187 7.41 9.77 -4.35
N GLY A 188 7.98 10.93 -4.05
CA GLY A 188 9.42 11.07 -3.85
C GLY A 188 10.00 10.20 -2.74
N ARG A 189 9.17 9.75 -1.78
CA ARG A 189 9.59 8.88 -0.66
C ARG A 189 9.65 7.39 -1.01
N TYR A 190 9.16 6.98 -2.17
CA TYR A 190 9.29 5.60 -2.62
C TYR A 190 10.76 5.26 -2.92
N PRO A 191 11.20 4.02 -2.67
CA PRO A 191 12.53 3.58 -3.08
C PRO A 191 12.63 3.55 -4.60
N TYR A 192 13.75 4.07 -5.13
CA TYR A 192 14.10 3.92 -6.53
C TYR A 192 14.86 2.60 -6.69
N LEU A 193 14.24 1.63 -7.32
CA LEU A 193 14.72 0.25 -7.39
C LEU A 193 15.46 -0.01 -8.71
N GLY A 194 16.43 -0.90 -8.67
CA GLY A 194 17.07 -1.46 -9.85
C GLY A 194 16.16 -2.46 -10.58
N THR A 195 16.58 -2.90 -11.75
CA THR A 195 15.79 -3.71 -12.69
C THR A 195 15.27 -5.04 -12.14
N ASN A 196 15.86 -5.52 -11.04
CA ASN A 196 15.52 -6.78 -10.39
C ASN A 196 14.86 -6.56 -9.02
N PHE A 197 14.21 -5.41 -8.79
CA PHE A 197 13.58 -5.04 -7.51
C PHE A 197 14.57 -4.81 -6.36
N GLN A 198 15.90 -4.83 -6.62
CA GLN A 198 16.90 -4.58 -5.59
C GLN A 198 16.97 -3.10 -5.21
N PHE A 199 17.25 -2.84 -3.93
CA PHE A 199 17.59 -1.50 -3.51
C PHE A 199 18.86 -1.00 -4.20
N LEU A 200 18.87 0.29 -4.51
CA LEU A 200 20.02 1.00 -5.01
C LEU A 200 20.60 1.92 -3.94
N GLU A 201 21.90 2.11 -3.99
CA GLU A 201 22.59 3.03 -3.09
C GLU A 201 22.27 4.49 -3.45
N LYS A 202 21.99 5.29 -2.44
CA LYS A 202 21.91 6.74 -2.58
C LYS A 202 23.26 7.35 -2.96
N THR A 203 24.32 6.91 -2.29
CA THR A 203 25.71 7.28 -2.57
C THR A 203 26.47 6.02 -2.95
N PRO A 204 27.03 5.94 -4.17
CA PRO A 204 27.75 4.76 -4.61
C PRO A 204 28.86 4.32 -3.64
N GLY A 205 28.90 3.03 -3.32
CA GLY A 205 29.87 2.43 -2.41
C GLY A 205 29.57 2.58 -0.92
N SER A 206 28.47 3.26 -0.55
CA SER A 206 28.13 3.46 0.88
C SER A 206 27.46 2.26 1.53
N ALA A 207 26.85 1.38 0.76
CA ALA A 207 26.15 0.18 1.23
C ALA A 207 26.04 -0.89 0.12
N PRO A 208 27.16 -1.48 -0.35
CA PRO A 208 27.20 -2.39 -1.51
C PRO A 208 26.31 -3.63 -1.36
N TYR A 209 25.97 -4.01 -0.13
CA TYR A 209 25.08 -5.13 0.17
C TYR A 209 23.63 -4.89 -0.25
N LEU A 210 23.19 -3.64 -0.48
CA LEU A 210 21.82 -3.30 -0.89
C LEU A 210 21.42 -3.97 -2.21
N LYS A 211 22.36 -4.22 -3.11
CA LYS A 211 22.12 -4.96 -4.37
C LYS A 211 21.57 -6.39 -4.14
N ARG A 212 21.72 -6.95 -2.93
CA ARG A 212 21.23 -8.28 -2.54
C ARG A 212 19.90 -8.25 -1.79
N ILE A 213 19.37 -7.06 -1.55
CA ILE A 213 18.08 -6.89 -0.84
C ILE A 213 17.04 -6.44 -1.85
N HIS A 214 16.02 -7.26 -2.05
CA HIS A 214 14.95 -7.02 -3.02
C HIS A 214 13.67 -6.62 -2.27
N ASP A 215 13.09 -5.48 -2.64
CA ASP A 215 11.79 -5.07 -2.11
C ASP A 215 10.67 -5.63 -2.97
N PHE A 216 9.84 -6.49 -2.37
CA PHE A 216 8.65 -7.04 -3.03
C PHE A 216 7.41 -6.82 -2.16
N THR A 217 7.18 -5.56 -1.81
CA THR A 217 6.07 -5.09 -1.01
C THR A 217 5.28 -4.01 -1.78
N PHE A 218 4.89 -2.94 -1.12
CA PHE A 218 4.33 -1.74 -1.75
C PHE A 218 5.39 -0.79 -2.34
N GLY A 219 6.66 -0.90 -1.88
CA GLY A 219 7.78 -0.05 -2.32
C GLY A 219 8.02 -0.04 -3.83
N PRO A 220 7.97 -1.19 -4.53
CA PRO A 220 8.13 -1.26 -5.98
C PRO A 220 7.10 -0.50 -6.81
N THR A 221 5.98 -0.07 -6.22
CA THR A 221 4.83 0.46 -6.96
C THR A 221 5.20 1.60 -7.91
N LEU A 222 6.09 2.51 -7.52
CA LEU A 222 6.49 3.61 -8.40
C LEU A 222 7.48 3.17 -9.49
N SER A 223 8.30 2.16 -9.23
CA SER A 223 9.30 1.64 -10.17
C SER A 223 8.74 0.60 -11.14
N PHE A 224 7.79 -0.24 -10.68
CA PHE A 224 7.28 -1.41 -11.43
C PHE A 224 5.76 -1.48 -11.54
N GLY A 225 5.04 -0.42 -11.15
CA GLY A 225 3.57 -0.45 -11.08
C GLY A 225 3.07 -1.35 -9.94
N PRO A 226 1.81 -1.82 -9.98
CA PRO A 226 1.20 -2.61 -8.90
C PRO A 226 1.75 -4.04 -8.82
N SER A 227 3.07 -4.22 -8.77
CA SER A 227 3.77 -5.50 -8.87
C SER A 227 3.61 -6.38 -7.62
N GLY A 228 4.09 -5.92 -6.45
CA GLY A 228 4.12 -6.70 -5.22
C GLY A 228 2.86 -6.60 -4.36
N CYS A 229 1.96 -5.66 -4.64
CA CYS A 229 0.83 -5.33 -3.78
C CYS A 229 -0.52 -5.93 -4.23
N SER A 230 -0.56 -6.69 -5.32
CA SER A 230 -1.79 -7.27 -5.86
C SER A 230 -1.65 -8.76 -6.11
N ILE A 231 -2.51 -9.56 -5.49
CA ILE A 231 -2.51 -11.03 -5.63
C ILE A 231 -2.60 -11.45 -7.12
N SER A 232 -3.43 -10.78 -7.90
CA SER A 232 -3.61 -11.10 -9.34
C SER A 232 -2.36 -10.84 -10.19
N THR A 233 -1.42 -10.04 -9.72
CA THR A 233 -0.18 -9.71 -10.41
C THR A 233 0.96 -10.68 -10.11
N LEU A 234 0.92 -11.37 -8.96
CA LEU A 234 2.01 -12.23 -8.46
C LEU A 234 2.46 -13.29 -9.46
N ARG A 235 1.54 -13.87 -10.23
CA ARG A 235 1.86 -14.87 -11.28
C ARG A 235 2.86 -14.37 -12.33
N LEU A 236 2.95 -13.05 -12.54
CA LEU A 236 3.87 -12.42 -13.50
C LEU A 236 5.08 -11.81 -12.80
N THR A 237 4.90 -11.22 -11.63
CA THR A 237 5.93 -10.42 -10.96
C THR A 237 6.84 -11.26 -10.06
N VAL A 238 6.33 -12.34 -9.43
CA VAL A 238 7.18 -13.26 -8.65
C VAL A 238 8.28 -13.90 -9.51
N PRO A 239 8.00 -14.44 -10.71
CA PRO A 239 9.06 -14.93 -11.59
C PRO A 239 10.12 -13.89 -11.94
N MET A 240 9.74 -12.60 -12.07
CA MET A 240 10.71 -11.52 -12.34
C MET A 240 11.67 -11.31 -11.17
N VAL A 241 11.16 -11.29 -9.93
CA VAL A 241 11.98 -11.18 -8.72
C VAL A 241 12.92 -12.37 -8.59
N VAL A 242 12.38 -13.59 -8.75
CA VAL A 242 13.16 -14.84 -8.68
C VAL A 242 14.27 -14.83 -9.74
N ALA A 243 13.95 -14.47 -10.98
CA ALA A 243 14.95 -14.35 -12.04
C ALA A 243 16.04 -13.33 -11.70
N GLY A 244 15.67 -12.20 -11.08
CA GLY A 244 16.62 -11.20 -10.62
C GLY A 244 17.56 -11.71 -9.54
N VAL A 245 17.03 -12.40 -8.53
CA VAL A 245 17.81 -13.01 -7.44
C VAL A 245 18.76 -14.07 -7.98
N THR A 246 18.23 -15.03 -8.75
CA THR A 246 19.05 -16.14 -9.30
C THR A 246 20.11 -15.64 -10.28
N ARG A 247 19.80 -14.60 -11.10
CA ARG A 247 20.79 -13.94 -11.96
C ARG A 247 21.94 -13.34 -11.14
N GLY A 248 21.61 -12.64 -10.04
CA GLY A 248 22.62 -12.03 -9.19
C GLY A 248 23.57 -13.07 -8.59
N LEU A 249 23.01 -14.14 -8.02
CA LEU A 249 23.76 -15.24 -7.43
C LEU A 249 24.64 -15.94 -8.48
N PHE A 250 24.07 -16.30 -9.64
CA PHE A 250 24.81 -16.97 -10.70
C PHE A 250 26.02 -16.14 -11.21
N ILE A 251 25.82 -14.83 -11.40
CA ILE A 251 26.91 -13.95 -11.87
C ILE A 251 28.01 -13.81 -10.80
N GLU A 252 27.64 -13.69 -9.53
CA GLU A 252 28.61 -13.60 -8.44
C GLU A 252 29.45 -14.88 -8.27
N ASP A 253 28.82 -16.03 -8.49
CA ASP A 253 29.46 -17.36 -8.34
C ASP A 253 29.92 -17.97 -9.67
N ALA A 254 30.06 -17.17 -10.74
CA ALA A 254 30.37 -17.67 -12.08
C ALA A 254 31.66 -18.51 -12.16
N GLU A 255 32.72 -18.11 -11.47
CA GLU A 255 33.98 -18.86 -11.41
C GLU A 255 33.81 -20.19 -10.66
N LEU A 256 33.05 -20.21 -9.56
CA LEU A 256 32.73 -21.45 -8.84
C LEU A 256 31.96 -22.43 -9.72
N HIS A 257 31.00 -21.91 -10.50
CA HIS A 257 30.26 -22.71 -11.47
C HIS A 257 31.16 -23.24 -12.59
N TRP A 258 32.11 -22.43 -13.07
CA TRP A 258 33.08 -22.87 -14.06
C TRP A 258 33.99 -23.98 -13.52
N GLU A 259 34.55 -23.80 -12.33
CA GLU A 259 35.38 -24.83 -11.68
C GLU A 259 34.58 -26.13 -11.46
N GLY A 260 33.32 -26.01 -11.00
CA GLY A 260 32.43 -27.16 -10.83
C GLY A 260 32.15 -27.89 -12.16
N LEU A 261 31.97 -27.12 -13.25
CA LEU A 261 31.72 -27.72 -14.59
C LEU A 261 32.94 -28.47 -15.12
N VAL A 262 34.13 -27.87 -15.07
CA VAL A 262 35.33 -28.52 -15.63
C VAL A 262 35.85 -29.68 -14.81
N ASN A 263 35.52 -29.72 -13.52
CA ASN A 263 35.86 -30.83 -12.61
C ASN A 263 34.72 -31.81 -12.42
N HIS A 264 33.62 -31.64 -13.13
CA HIS A 264 32.49 -32.58 -13.02
C HIS A 264 32.88 -33.97 -13.54
N PRO A 265 32.77 -35.04 -12.72
CA PRO A 265 33.11 -36.37 -13.19
C PRO A 265 32.13 -36.82 -14.29
N GLU A 266 32.65 -37.18 -15.45
CA GLU A 266 31.85 -37.78 -16.51
C GLU A 266 31.21 -39.07 -16.00
N MET A 267 29.94 -39.04 -15.71
CA MET A 267 29.17 -40.29 -15.45
C MET A 267 28.66 -40.79 -16.78
N ILE A 268 29.41 -41.74 -17.35
CA ILE A 268 28.95 -42.54 -18.47
C ILE A 268 28.07 -43.64 -17.88
N PRO A 269 26.82 -43.77 -18.32
CA PRO A 269 25.91 -44.81 -17.84
C PRO A 269 26.36 -46.21 -18.20
#